data_1162c7f564fd6054b6399c1c2d355e42
#
_entry.id   1162c7f564fd6054b6399c1c2d355e42
#
_cell.length_a   1.000
_cell.length_b   1.000
_cell.length_c   1.000
_cell.angle_alpha   90.00
_cell.angle_beta   90.00
_cell.angle_gamma   90.00
#
_symmetry.space_group_name_H-M   'P 1'
#
loop_
_entity.id
_entity.type
_entity.pdbx_description
1 polymer ?
#
loop_
_entity_poly.entity_id
_entity_poly.type
_entity_poly.pdbx_seq_one_letter_code
_entity_poly.pdbx_strand_id
1 'polypeptide(L)'
;KKKDTIWKEKDVIALKNGRDIFAVGDDAFLMYEKAPSAIEVVFPMKEGVISRFHDMQFLLQNLLKKDRQFARGSEYVVAVPTDVTEVEKKAFFDLVIHSTAKAKEVNIVERSIADAIGLNLDVQNTKGVFIVNFGGETTELSVIAGGGMVMNRLLKIGGVTFDQSIINLVRHSHDFLIGRHTAEVLRKSFGIFTSEIESMLTAAGRDLITGVPMRKGISINLVRLAMKDPLLQCVGAIQSLLDRTPPEVRKAINENGIFLTGGVAHTAGLEMYVEEMVGITTRASVEPDVCAVSGLKKIIQSKELRKFAFSMIDENYRWMR
;
A
#
# COMPACT_ATOMS: atom_id res chain seq x y z
N LYS A 1 -1.88 28.31 13.77
CA LYS A 1 -1.44 27.25 12.81
C LYS A 1 -2.10 25.96 13.26
N LYS A 2 -2.97 25.34 12.42
CA LYS A 2 -3.48 23.99 12.68
C LYS A 2 -2.29 23.04 12.66
N LYS A 3 -2.22 22.14 13.65
CA LYS A 3 -1.13 21.15 13.74
C LYS A 3 -1.38 20.07 12.67
N ASP A 4 -0.39 19.81 11.83
CA ASP A 4 -0.46 18.69 10.88
C ASP A 4 -0.46 17.38 11.66
N THR A 5 -1.43 16.54 11.39
CA THR A 5 -1.55 15.22 12.03
C THR A 5 -1.68 14.14 10.94
N ILE A 6 -0.88 13.08 11.04
CA ILE A 6 -0.99 11.89 10.20
C ILE A 6 -1.60 10.78 11.04
N TRP A 7 -2.70 10.22 10.57
CA TRP A 7 -3.33 9.03 11.14
C TRP A 7 -3.02 7.84 10.25
N LYS A 8 -2.59 6.74 10.85
CA LYS A 8 -2.40 5.45 10.19
C LYS A 8 -3.33 4.45 10.86
N GLU A 9 -4.06 3.70 10.07
CA GLU A 9 -4.95 2.65 10.56
C GLU A 9 -5.02 1.53 9.51
N LYS A 10 -5.14 0.29 9.94
CA LYS A 10 -5.40 -0.84 9.03
C LYS A 10 -6.86 -0.79 8.55
N ASP A 11 -7.10 -1.14 7.28
CA ASP A 11 -8.42 -1.21 6.66
C ASP A 11 -9.14 -2.53 7.03
N VAL A 12 -9.45 -2.69 8.30
CA VAL A 12 -10.05 -3.90 8.85
C VAL A 12 -11.11 -3.58 9.89
N ILE A 13 -12.19 -4.34 9.91
CA ILE A 13 -13.32 -4.19 10.83
C ILE A 13 -13.64 -5.54 11.44
N ALA A 14 -13.91 -5.59 12.73
CA ALA A 14 -14.49 -6.72 13.41
C ALA A 14 -15.99 -6.48 13.63
N LEU A 15 -16.82 -7.40 13.13
CA LEU A 15 -18.27 -7.35 13.21
C LEU A 15 -18.77 -8.41 14.18
N LYS A 16 -19.63 -8.04 15.12
CA LYS A 16 -20.35 -8.97 15.98
C LYS A 16 -21.66 -9.35 15.30
N ASN A 17 -21.93 -10.65 15.20
CA ASN A 17 -23.10 -11.22 14.54
C ASN A 17 -23.28 -10.70 13.08
N GLY A 18 -22.20 -10.37 12.41
CA GLY A 18 -22.19 -9.89 11.02
C GLY A 18 -22.77 -8.49 10.79
N ARG A 19 -23.10 -7.73 11.84
CA ARG A 19 -23.77 -6.42 11.73
C ARG A 19 -23.19 -5.33 12.62
N ASP A 20 -22.94 -5.62 13.89
CA ASP A 20 -22.54 -4.61 14.85
C ASP A 20 -21.02 -4.45 14.85
N ILE A 21 -20.52 -3.23 14.71
CA ILE A 21 -19.09 -2.95 14.78
C ILE A 21 -18.59 -3.20 16.19
N PHE A 22 -17.67 -4.14 16.32
CA PHE A 22 -17.02 -4.49 17.58
C PHE A 22 -15.67 -3.80 17.74
N ALA A 23 -14.84 -3.77 16.68
CA ALA A 23 -13.55 -3.10 16.64
C ALA A 23 -13.23 -2.65 15.22
N VAL A 24 -12.30 -1.70 15.07
CA VAL A 24 -11.81 -1.19 13.79
C VAL A 24 -10.29 -1.05 13.80
N GLY A 25 -9.68 -1.10 12.62
CA GLY A 25 -8.26 -0.83 12.45
C GLY A 25 -7.37 -1.87 13.15
N ASP A 26 -6.33 -1.38 13.84
CA ASP A 26 -5.35 -2.25 14.48
C ASP A 26 -5.98 -3.16 15.55
N ASP A 27 -6.97 -2.68 16.30
CA ASP A 27 -7.68 -3.49 17.30
C ASP A 27 -8.44 -4.64 16.63
N ALA A 28 -9.10 -4.41 15.49
CA ALA A 28 -9.76 -5.46 14.73
C ALA A 28 -8.75 -6.45 14.14
N PHE A 29 -7.59 -5.97 13.67
CA PHE A 29 -6.55 -6.83 13.13
C PHE A 29 -5.93 -7.77 14.18
N LEU A 30 -5.81 -7.33 15.42
CA LEU A 30 -5.35 -8.20 16.53
C LEU A 30 -6.30 -9.36 16.80
N MET A 31 -7.57 -9.24 16.42
CA MET A 31 -8.58 -10.29 16.55
C MET A 31 -8.60 -11.26 15.36
N TYR A 32 -7.98 -10.89 14.24
CA TYR A 32 -7.93 -11.73 13.05
C TYR A 32 -7.31 -13.10 13.37
N GLU A 33 -7.94 -14.18 12.88
CA GLU A 33 -7.57 -15.57 13.13
C GLU A 33 -7.71 -16.03 14.62
N LYS A 34 -8.16 -15.17 15.53
CA LYS A 34 -8.26 -15.47 16.97
C LYS A 34 -9.65 -15.20 17.55
N ALA A 35 -10.48 -14.49 16.79
CA ALA A 35 -11.81 -14.12 17.25
C ALA A 35 -12.71 -15.34 17.46
N PRO A 36 -13.60 -15.31 18.47
CA PRO A 36 -14.63 -16.31 18.62
C PRO A 36 -15.61 -16.28 17.43
N SER A 37 -16.34 -17.36 17.19
CA SER A 37 -17.24 -17.54 16.03
C SER A 37 -18.33 -16.46 15.89
N ALA A 38 -18.65 -15.75 16.97
CA ALA A 38 -19.60 -14.64 16.96
C ALA A 38 -19.01 -13.33 16.39
N ILE A 39 -17.70 -13.27 16.16
CA ILE A 39 -17.01 -12.10 15.63
C ILE A 39 -16.38 -12.46 14.31
N GLU A 40 -16.80 -11.77 13.25
CA GLU A 40 -16.23 -11.84 11.89
C GLU A 40 -15.27 -10.67 11.69
N VAL A 41 -14.02 -10.95 11.29
CA VAL A 41 -13.04 -9.92 10.92
C VAL A 41 -13.00 -9.81 9.40
N VAL A 42 -13.31 -8.63 8.88
CA VAL A 42 -13.44 -8.37 7.45
C VAL A 42 -12.49 -7.27 7.00
N PHE A 43 -12.02 -7.39 5.76
CA PHE A 43 -11.18 -6.41 5.09
C PHE A 43 -12.03 -5.69 4.03
N PRO A 44 -12.37 -4.41 4.24
CA PRO A 44 -13.22 -3.65 3.32
C PRO A 44 -12.60 -3.42 1.94
N MET A 45 -11.28 -3.35 1.87
CA MET A 45 -10.55 -3.30 0.59
C MET A 45 -10.05 -4.69 0.21
N LYS A 46 -9.92 -4.91 -1.10
CA LYS A 46 -9.31 -6.12 -1.66
C LYS A 46 -8.62 -5.74 -2.98
N GLU A 47 -7.36 -6.19 -3.11
CA GLU A 47 -6.56 -5.98 -4.32
C GLU A 47 -6.50 -4.51 -4.77
N GLY A 48 -6.46 -3.59 -3.78
CA GLY A 48 -6.34 -2.15 -4.02
C GLY A 48 -7.65 -1.40 -4.26
N VAL A 49 -8.80 -2.10 -4.30
CA VAL A 49 -10.12 -1.48 -4.53
C VAL A 49 -11.08 -1.72 -3.37
N ILE A 50 -12.12 -0.89 -3.27
CA ILE A 50 -13.16 -1.03 -2.25
C ILE A 50 -14.07 -2.19 -2.64
N SER A 51 -14.01 -3.28 -1.89
CA SER A 51 -14.83 -4.48 -2.11
C SER A 51 -16.10 -4.51 -1.25
N ARG A 52 -16.06 -3.88 -0.07
CA ARG A 52 -17.18 -3.79 0.87
C ARG A 52 -17.44 -2.33 1.24
N PHE A 53 -18.21 -1.65 0.41
CA PHE A 53 -18.39 -0.18 0.48
C PHE A 53 -18.93 0.29 1.83
N HIS A 54 -19.95 -0.37 2.39
CA HIS A 54 -20.53 0.01 3.68
C HIS A 54 -19.52 -0.13 4.83
N ASP A 55 -18.76 -1.22 4.84
CA ASP A 55 -17.76 -1.45 5.89
C ASP A 55 -16.63 -0.42 5.80
N MET A 56 -16.19 -0.06 4.57
CA MET A 56 -15.21 0.98 4.36
C MET A 56 -15.74 2.36 4.79
N GLN A 57 -17.03 2.63 4.56
CA GLN A 57 -17.68 3.85 5.01
C GLN A 57 -17.71 3.95 6.54
N PHE A 58 -17.97 2.86 7.24
CA PHE A 58 -17.88 2.81 8.70
C PHE A 58 -16.47 3.04 9.22
N LEU A 59 -15.47 2.44 8.58
CA LEU A 59 -14.06 2.66 8.93
C LEU A 59 -13.69 4.13 8.80
N LEU A 60 -14.01 4.76 7.65
CA LEU A 60 -13.78 6.18 7.43
C LEU A 60 -14.48 7.05 8.48
N GLN A 61 -15.75 6.76 8.79
CA GLN A 61 -16.49 7.51 9.81
C GLN A 61 -15.84 7.43 11.20
N ASN A 62 -15.30 6.26 11.56
CA ASN A 62 -14.56 6.10 12.82
C ASN A 62 -13.26 6.92 12.83
N LEU A 63 -12.51 6.91 11.73
CA LEU A 63 -11.31 7.74 11.58
C LEU A 63 -11.66 9.23 11.71
N LEU A 64 -12.71 9.68 11.05
CA LEU A 64 -13.17 11.08 11.10
C LEU A 64 -13.64 11.48 12.51
N LYS A 65 -14.16 10.55 13.32
CA LYS A 65 -14.55 10.82 14.71
C LYS A 65 -13.35 10.92 15.66
N LYS A 66 -12.23 10.26 15.36
CA LYS A 66 -11.01 10.33 16.19
C LYS A 66 -10.43 11.74 16.24
N ASP A 67 -10.61 12.54 15.18
CA ASP A 67 -10.15 13.92 15.14
C ASP A 67 -11.34 14.88 15.12
N ARG A 68 -11.55 15.60 16.23
CA ARG A 68 -12.58 16.64 16.34
C ARG A 68 -12.31 17.85 15.43
N GLN A 69 -11.14 17.90 14.76
CA GLN A 69 -10.77 18.98 13.84
C GLN A 69 -11.35 18.80 12.43
N PHE A 70 -11.93 17.64 12.11
CA PHE A 70 -12.67 17.46 10.85
C PHE A 70 -13.90 18.39 10.84
N ALA A 71 -13.67 19.60 10.36
CA ALA A 71 -14.73 20.59 10.24
C ALA A 71 -15.66 20.21 9.07
N ARG A 72 -16.95 20.37 9.29
CA ARG A 72 -17.94 20.31 8.20
C ARG A 72 -17.53 21.30 7.10
N GLY A 73 -17.61 20.90 5.85
CA GLY A 73 -17.27 21.74 4.70
C GLY A 73 -15.76 21.81 4.40
N SER A 74 -14.98 20.82 4.81
CA SER A 74 -13.58 20.69 4.42
C SER A 74 -13.43 20.19 2.97
N GLU A 75 -12.29 20.53 2.36
CA GLU A 75 -11.85 19.93 1.10
C GLU A 75 -11.14 18.61 1.40
N TYR A 76 -11.38 17.61 0.58
CA TYR A 76 -10.76 16.30 0.67
C TYR A 76 -10.01 15.97 -0.62
N VAL A 77 -8.84 15.42 -0.49
CA VAL A 77 -8.06 14.88 -1.61
C VAL A 77 -7.72 13.43 -1.31
N VAL A 78 -8.06 12.55 -2.24
CA VAL A 78 -7.94 11.09 -2.07
C VAL A 78 -6.95 10.54 -3.09
N ALA A 79 -5.93 9.82 -2.63
CA ALA A 79 -5.06 9.06 -3.52
C ALA A 79 -5.75 7.74 -3.90
N VAL A 80 -5.86 7.49 -5.21
CA VAL A 80 -6.44 6.25 -5.75
C VAL A 80 -5.40 5.49 -6.56
N PRO A 81 -5.48 4.16 -6.63
CA PRO A 81 -4.60 3.38 -7.51
C PRO A 81 -4.76 3.82 -8.96
N THR A 82 -3.69 3.69 -9.73
CA THR A 82 -3.65 4.23 -11.10
C THR A 82 -4.23 3.30 -12.14
N ASP A 83 -4.08 2.01 -11.96
CA ASP A 83 -4.56 0.98 -12.92
C ASP A 83 -5.87 0.35 -12.41
N VAL A 84 -6.88 1.19 -12.23
CA VAL A 84 -8.23 0.81 -11.80
C VAL A 84 -9.27 1.45 -12.70
N THR A 85 -10.45 0.84 -12.77
CA THR A 85 -11.57 1.33 -13.62
C THR A 85 -12.15 2.64 -13.07
N GLU A 86 -12.84 3.39 -13.94
CA GLU A 86 -13.53 4.62 -13.53
C GLU A 86 -14.61 4.37 -12.46
N VAL A 87 -15.25 3.19 -12.48
CA VAL A 87 -16.20 2.78 -11.43
C VAL A 87 -15.53 2.61 -10.08
N GLU A 88 -14.35 1.99 -10.08
CA GLU A 88 -13.55 1.82 -8.86
C GLU A 88 -13.03 3.15 -8.34
N LYS A 89 -12.54 4.05 -9.22
CA LYS A 89 -12.17 5.43 -8.83
C LYS A 89 -13.34 6.17 -8.23
N LYS A 90 -14.53 6.04 -8.85
CA LYS A 90 -15.75 6.65 -8.34
C LYS A 90 -16.14 6.14 -6.97
N ALA A 91 -15.90 4.86 -6.64
CA ALA A 91 -16.17 4.34 -5.31
C ALA A 91 -15.35 5.06 -4.21
N PHE A 92 -14.10 5.43 -4.47
CA PHE A 92 -13.29 6.24 -3.55
C PHE A 92 -13.85 7.66 -3.40
N PHE A 93 -14.31 8.27 -4.47
CA PHE A 93 -14.96 9.58 -4.45
C PHE A 93 -16.26 9.53 -3.64
N ASP A 94 -17.14 8.56 -3.95
CA ASP A 94 -18.44 8.37 -3.33
C ASP A 94 -18.30 8.05 -1.81
N LEU A 95 -17.26 7.33 -1.43
CA LEU A 95 -16.94 7.04 -0.04
C LEU A 95 -16.84 8.32 0.80
N VAL A 96 -16.19 9.36 0.26
CA VAL A 96 -15.97 10.62 0.98
C VAL A 96 -17.19 11.53 0.85
N ILE A 97 -17.75 11.70 -0.35
CA ILE A 97 -18.87 12.63 -0.59
C ILE A 97 -20.14 12.23 0.18
N HIS A 98 -20.40 10.92 0.32
CA HIS A 98 -21.52 10.39 1.09
C HIS A 98 -21.21 10.09 2.55
N SER A 99 -20.01 10.50 3.03
CA SER A 99 -19.64 10.34 4.44
C SER A 99 -20.28 11.42 5.33
N THR A 100 -20.20 11.21 6.64
CA THR A 100 -20.61 12.20 7.64
C THR A 100 -19.76 13.45 7.66
N ALA A 101 -18.65 13.47 6.92
CA ALA A 101 -17.74 14.62 6.80
C ALA A 101 -18.38 15.84 6.16
N LYS A 102 -19.49 15.68 5.37
CA LYS A 102 -20.13 16.76 4.61
C LYS A 102 -19.08 17.56 3.84
N ALA A 103 -18.30 16.87 3.02
CA ALA A 103 -17.25 17.47 2.22
C ALA A 103 -17.79 18.63 1.37
N LYS A 104 -17.07 19.75 1.33
CA LYS A 104 -17.35 20.85 0.42
C LYS A 104 -16.90 20.49 -1.00
N GLU A 105 -15.77 19.83 -1.09
CA GLU A 105 -15.13 19.41 -2.33
C GLU A 105 -14.36 18.12 -2.11
N VAL A 106 -14.42 17.22 -3.08
CA VAL A 106 -13.64 15.98 -3.10
C VAL A 106 -12.90 15.91 -4.43
N ASN A 107 -11.60 15.80 -4.35
CA ASN A 107 -10.71 15.64 -5.49
C ASN A 107 -9.95 14.31 -5.38
N ILE A 108 -9.63 13.72 -6.52
CA ILE A 108 -8.87 12.50 -6.65
C ILE A 108 -7.50 12.81 -7.21
N VAL A 109 -6.50 12.09 -6.76
CA VAL A 109 -5.13 12.12 -7.30
C VAL A 109 -4.68 10.68 -7.53
N GLU A 110 -4.05 10.41 -8.64
CA GLU A 110 -3.38 9.13 -8.87
C GLU A 110 -2.27 8.92 -7.83
N ARG A 111 -2.26 7.74 -7.19
CA ARG A 111 -1.36 7.46 -6.05
C ARG A 111 0.10 7.66 -6.41
N SER A 112 0.54 7.23 -7.59
CA SER A 112 1.91 7.38 -8.04
C SER A 112 2.33 8.85 -8.26
N ILE A 113 1.41 9.71 -8.68
CA ILE A 113 1.64 11.16 -8.76
C ILE A 113 1.79 11.74 -7.34
N ALA A 114 0.94 11.32 -6.41
CA ALA A 114 1.07 11.72 -5.02
C ALA A 114 2.39 11.23 -4.41
N ASP A 115 2.80 9.99 -4.68
CA ASP A 115 4.09 9.45 -4.25
C ASP A 115 5.26 10.25 -4.81
N ALA A 116 5.27 10.56 -6.11
CA ALA A 116 6.32 11.34 -6.75
C ALA A 116 6.45 12.74 -6.14
N ILE A 117 5.32 13.43 -5.90
CA ILE A 117 5.29 14.73 -5.22
C ILE A 117 5.74 14.59 -3.74
N GLY A 118 5.36 13.49 -3.08
CA GLY A 118 5.83 13.14 -1.75
C GLY A 118 7.35 13.06 -1.65
N LEU A 119 7.96 12.42 -2.62
CA LEU A 119 9.41 12.27 -2.81
C LEU A 119 10.13 13.58 -3.22
N ASN A 120 9.42 14.70 -3.39
CA ASN A 120 9.94 15.98 -3.92
C ASN A 120 10.44 15.88 -5.37
N LEU A 121 9.92 14.95 -6.16
CA LEU A 121 10.23 14.89 -7.58
C LEU A 121 9.45 15.97 -8.34
N ASP A 122 10.10 16.59 -9.32
CA ASP A 122 9.44 17.54 -10.21
C ASP A 122 8.65 16.78 -11.28
N VAL A 123 7.42 16.41 -10.94
CA VAL A 123 6.52 15.67 -11.83
C VAL A 123 6.28 16.40 -13.13
N GLN A 124 6.27 17.75 -13.10
CA GLN A 124 5.95 18.56 -14.27
C GLN A 124 7.04 18.55 -15.33
N ASN A 125 8.30 18.63 -14.91
CA ASN A 125 9.44 18.83 -15.83
C ASN A 125 10.30 17.57 -15.97
N THR A 126 10.04 16.52 -15.20
CA THR A 126 10.81 15.28 -15.32
C THR A 126 10.70 14.68 -16.70
N LYS A 127 11.83 14.25 -17.26
CA LYS A 127 11.88 13.52 -18.53
C LYS A 127 11.58 12.02 -18.36
N GLY A 128 11.65 11.52 -17.14
CA GLY A 128 11.32 10.14 -16.79
C GLY A 128 11.76 9.78 -15.39
N VAL A 129 10.82 9.27 -14.58
CA VAL A 129 11.07 8.61 -13.29
C VAL A 129 10.21 7.38 -13.20
N PHE A 130 10.66 6.38 -12.46
CA PHE A 130 9.93 5.15 -12.22
C PHE A 130 9.59 5.04 -10.72
N ILE A 131 8.31 4.94 -10.40
CA ILE A 131 7.82 4.75 -9.04
C ILE A 131 7.33 3.32 -8.88
N VAL A 132 7.74 2.66 -7.80
CA VAL A 132 7.22 1.36 -7.39
C VAL A 132 6.63 1.50 -6.00
N ASN A 133 5.32 1.46 -5.89
CA ASN A 133 4.62 1.47 -4.61
C ASN A 133 4.34 0.02 -4.18
N PHE A 134 5.11 -0.48 -3.22
CA PHE A 134 4.91 -1.78 -2.59
C PHE A 134 3.91 -1.67 -1.44
N GLY A 135 2.63 -1.84 -1.75
CA GLY A 135 1.53 -1.72 -0.80
C GLY A 135 1.24 -2.99 0.01
N GLY A 136 0.14 -2.96 0.77
CA GLY A 136 -0.31 -4.10 1.58
C GLY A 136 -0.80 -5.29 0.76
N GLU A 137 -1.57 -5.05 -0.29
CA GLU A 137 -2.15 -6.10 -1.16
C GLU A 137 -1.66 -6.01 -2.60
N THR A 138 -1.19 -4.84 -3.02
CA THR A 138 -0.81 -4.56 -4.41
C THR A 138 0.55 -3.91 -4.51
N THR A 139 1.20 -4.09 -5.65
CA THR A 139 2.36 -3.32 -6.07
C THR A 139 2.00 -2.53 -7.31
N GLU A 140 2.11 -1.20 -7.24
CA GLU A 140 1.91 -0.30 -8.37
C GLU A 140 3.23 0.07 -9.01
N LEU A 141 3.31 -0.09 -10.33
CA LEU A 141 4.45 0.32 -11.16
C LEU A 141 4.01 1.49 -12.01
N SER A 142 4.75 2.60 -11.99
CA SER A 142 4.36 3.81 -12.71
C SER A 142 5.56 4.52 -13.30
N VAL A 143 5.47 4.85 -14.58
CA VAL A 143 6.42 5.69 -15.32
C VAL A 143 5.81 7.07 -15.48
N ILE A 144 6.48 8.09 -14.97
CA ILE A 144 6.04 9.48 -14.98
C ILE A 144 7.04 10.32 -15.80
N ALA A 145 6.52 11.10 -16.76
CA ALA A 145 7.31 12.03 -17.55
C ALA A 145 6.43 13.17 -18.08
N GLY A 146 7.00 14.37 -18.27
CA GLY A 146 6.33 15.49 -18.93
C GLY A 146 5.02 15.94 -18.28
N GLY A 147 4.91 15.83 -16.97
CA GLY A 147 3.75 16.30 -16.22
C GLY A 147 2.63 15.25 -16.04
N GLY A 148 2.84 14.00 -16.44
CA GLY A 148 1.81 12.97 -16.34
C GLY A 148 2.36 11.57 -16.28
N MET A 149 1.42 10.63 -16.19
CA MET A 149 1.73 9.21 -16.24
C MET A 149 1.82 8.75 -17.69
N VAL A 150 2.95 8.12 -18.03
CA VAL A 150 3.21 7.57 -19.37
C VAL A 150 2.78 6.11 -19.44
N MET A 151 3.09 5.34 -18.42
CA MET A 151 2.74 3.92 -18.31
C MET A 151 2.52 3.53 -16.86
N ASN A 152 1.64 2.57 -16.64
CA ASN A 152 1.40 1.99 -15.33
C ASN A 152 1.09 0.49 -15.41
N ARG A 153 1.17 -0.16 -14.27
CA ARG A 153 0.72 -1.53 -14.07
C ARG A 153 0.47 -1.79 -12.59
N LEU A 154 -0.67 -2.39 -12.28
CA LEU A 154 -1.00 -2.88 -10.94
C LEU A 154 -0.78 -4.39 -10.86
N LEU A 155 -0.02 -4.82 -9.88
CA LEU A 155 0.16 -6.23 -9.54
C LEU A 155 -0.62 -6.54 -8.28
N LYS A 156 -1.31 -7.68 -8.25
CA LYS A 156 -1.99 -8.21 -7.06
C LYS A 156 -1.00 -8.96 -6.15
N ILE A 157 0.13 -8.33 -5.90
CA ILE A 157 1.22 -8.81 -5.06
C ILE A 157 1.58 -7.69 -4.11
N GLY A 158 1.54 -7.96 -2.80
CA GLY A 158 1.87 -6.99 -1.77
C GLY A 158 2.25 -7.67 -0.47
N GLY A 159 2.25 -6.93 0.63
CA GLY A 159 2.61 -7.43 1.95
C GLY A 159 1.87 -8.71 2.34
N VAL A 160 0.58 -8.78 2.02
CA VAL A 160 -0.26 -9.97 2.27
C VAL A 160 0.25 -11.20 1.54
N THR A 161 0.69 -11.05 0.29
CA THR A 161 1.23 -12.15 -0.53
C THR A 161 2.54 -12.66 0.08
N PHE A 162 3.41 -11.75 0.51
CA PHE A 162 4.66 -12.11 1.18
C PHE A 162 4.41 -12.83 2.50
N ASP A 163 3.49 -12.29 3.33
CA ASP A 163 3.12 -12.91 4.61
C ASP A 163 2.55 -14.31 4.42
N GLN A 164 1.70 -14.50 3.41
CA GLN A 164 1.14 -15.82 3.09
C GLN A 164 2.21 -16.81 2.61
N SER A 165 3.18 -16.36 1.82
CA SER A 165 4.31 -17.19 1.38
C SER A 165 5.17 -17.63 2.57
N ILE A 166 5.39 -16.75 3.55
CA ILE A 166 6.10 -17.07 4.79
C ILE A 166 5.33 -18.12 5.60
N ILE A 167 4.00 -17.93 5.80
CA ILE A 167 3.15 -18.90 6.50
C ILE A 167 3.23 -20.28 5.84
N ASN A 168 3.10 -20.33 4.52
CA ASN A 168 3.12 -21.58 3.77
C ASN A 168 4.47 -22.29 3.88
N LEU A 169 5.58 -21.56 3.74
CA LEU A 169 6.91 -22.16 3.80
C LEU A 169 7.25 -22.63 5.23
N VAL A 170 6.92 -21.84 6.26
CA VAL A 170 7.09 -22.26 7.65
C VAL A 170 6.26 -23.51 7.97
N ARG A 171 5.02 -23.56 7.47
CA ARG A 171 4.16 -24.73 7.63
C ARG A 171 4.77 -25.98 7.01
N HIS A 172 5.28 -25.89 5.79
CA HIS A 172 5.85 -27.04 5.08
C HIS A 172 7.22 -27.46 5.60
N SER A 173 8.05 -26.50 6.05
CA SER A 173 9.42 -26.82 6.47
C SER A 173 9.52 -27.26 7.93
N HIS A 174 8.56 -26.87 8.76
CA HIS A 174 8.65 -27.06 10.20
C HIS A 174 7.42 -27.72 10.82
N ASP A 175 6.40 -28.13 10.04
CA ASP A 175 5.10 -28.59 10.54
C ASP A 175 4.54 -27.61 11.61
N PHE A 176 4.71 -26.31 11.34
CA PHE A 176 4.41 -25.26 12.32
C PHE A 176 3.54 -24.18 11.68
N LEU A 177 2.36 -23.95 12.25
CA LEU A 177 1.41 -22.96 11.76
C LEU A 177 1.57 -21.66 12.54
N ILE A 178 1.93 -20.60 11.83
CA ILE A 178 1.94 -19.23 12.33
C ILE A 178 0.76 -18.44 11.73
N GLY A 179 0.27 -17.43 12.46
CA GLY A 179 -0.76 -16.53 11.94
C GLY A 179 -0.16 -15.37 11.14
N ARG A 180 -1.03 -14.66 10.41
CA ARG A 180 -0.65 -13.53 9.54
C ARG A 180 0.11 -12.43 10.28
N HIS A 181 -0.33 -12.09 11.50
CA HIS A 181 0.38 -11.09 12.32
C HIS A 181 1.84 -11.51 12.61
N THR A 182 2.06 -12.79 12.94
CA THR A 182 3.41 -13.31 13.19
C THR A 182 4.26 -13.27 11.92
N ALA A 183 3.72 -13.62 10.76
CA ALA A 183 4.41 -13.55 9.49
C ALA A 183 4.79 -12.10 9.11
N GLU A 184 3.88 -11.14 9.31
CA GLU A 184 4.16 -9.70 9.12
C GLU A 184 5.32 -9.23 10.03
N VAL A 185 5.33 -9.65 11.29
CA VAL A 185 6.41 -9.34 12.23
C VAL A 185 7.74 -9.93 11.76
N LEU A 186 7.75 -11.21 11.35
CA LEU A 186 8.96 -11.85 10.80
C LEU A 186 9.50 -11.07 9.59
N ARG A 187 8.64 -10.74 8.63
CA ARG A 187 9.03 -9.98 7.43
C ARG A 187 9.62 -8.61 7.76
N LYS A 188 9.03 -7.89 8.72
CA LYS A 188 9.46 -6.53 9.09
C LYS A 188 10.69 -6.51 10.00
N SER A 189 10.93 -7.57 10.77
CA SER A 189 11.99 -7.60 11.78
C SER A 189 13.37 -7.92 11.20
N PHE A 190 13.44 -8.51 10.03
CA PHE A 190 14.68 -8.86 9.39
C PHE A 190 15.11 -7.82 8.35
N GLY A 191 16.38 -7.45 8.36
CA GLY A 191 17.05 -6.89 7.19
C GLY A 191 17.28 -8.02 6.18
N ILE A 192 16.21 -8.45 5.51
CA ILE A 192 16.16 -9.70 4.72
C ILE A 192 17.21 -9.71 3.63
N PHE A 193 17.58 -8.55 3.09
CA PHE A 193 18.51 -8.42 1.98
C PHE A 193 19.88 -7.85 2.38
N THR A 194 20.05 -7.39 3.62
CA THR A 194 21.30 -6.75 4.10
C THR A 194 22.12 -7.63 5.05
N SER A 195 21.54 -8.67 5.62
CA SER A 195 22.22 -9.52 6.60
C SER A 195 22.88 -10.71 5.90
N GLU A 196 24.20 -10.81 6.01
CA GLU A 196 24.97 -12.00 5.65
C GLU A 196 24.94 -13.08 6.76
N ILE A 197 24.55 -12.68 7.98
CA ILE A 197 24.56 -13.55 9.16
C ILE A 197 23.24 -14.29 9.23
N GLU A 198 23.33 -15.61 9.40
CA GLU A 198 22.16 -16.44 9.70
C GLU A 198 21.62 -16.06 11.09
N SER A 199 20.48 -15.41 11.12
CA SER A 199 19.81 -15.02 12.34
C SER A 199 18.46 -15.72 12.47
N MET A 200 17.99 -15.89 13.71
CA MET A 200 16.73 -16.56 14.02
C MET A 200 15.84 -15.65 14.86
N LEU A 201 14.54 -15.62 14.57
CA LEU A 201 13.52 -15.00 15.40
C LEU A 201 12.58 -16.05 15.96
N THR A 202 12.21 -15.88 17.23
CA THR A 202 11.22 -16.75 17.87
C THR A 202 9.82 -16.32 17.49
N ALA A 203 9.12 -17.21 16.78
CA ALA A 203 7.73 -17.04 16.37
C ALA A 203 6.78 -17.88 17.26
N ALA A 204 5.64 -17.32 17.62
CA ALA A 204 4.56 -18.02 18.28
C ALA A 204 3.62 -18.65 17.24
N GLY A 205 3.21 -19.89 17.46
CA GLY A 205 2.34 -20.62 16.56
C GLY A 205 1.84 -21.93 17.17
N ARG A 206 1.34 -22.81 16.31
CA ARG A 206 0.86 -24.15 16.69
C ARG A 206 1.70 -25.20 15.98
N ASP A 207 2.22 -26.14 16.72
CA ASP A 207 2.81 -27.36 16.17
C ASP A 207 1.72 -28.23 15.56
N LEU A 208 1.87 -28.64 14.30
CA LEU A 208 0.85 -29.39 13.57
C LEU A 208 0.84 -30.89 13.89
N ILE A 209 1.93 -31.40 14.48
CA ILE A 209 2.04 -32.82 14.86
C ILE A 209 1.34 -33.03 16.22
N THR A 210 1.65 -32.17 17.20
CA THR A 210 1.14 -32.30 18.55
C THR A 210 -0.15 -31.50 18.80
N GLY A 211 -0.46 -30.55 17.93
CA GLY A 211 -1.57 -29.61 18.08
C GLY A 211 -1.38 -28.54 19.18
N VAL A 212 -0.23 -28.52 19.83
CA VAL A 212 0.02 -27.65 21.00
C VAL A 212 0.55 -26.28 20.55
N PRO A 213 0.06 -25.16 21.14
CA PRO A 213 0.68 -23.86 20.98
C PRO A 213 2.11 -23.85 21.54
N MET A 214 3.07 -23.36 20.73
CA MET A 214 4.46 -23.28 21.15
C MET A 214 5.19 -22.11 20.47
N ARG A 215 6.45 -21.92 20.83
CA ARG A 215 7.36 -21.00 20.17
C ARG A 215 8.47 -21.76 19.46
N LYS A 216 8.79 -21.34 18.23
CA LYS A 216 9.83 -21.96 17.41
C LYS A 216 10.73 -20.90 16.77
N GLY A 217 12.02 -21.19 16.66
CA GLY A 217 12.96 -20.33 15.94
C GLY A 217 12.72 -20.43 14.43
N ILE A 218 12.58 -19.30 13.76
CA ILE A 218 12.46 -19.20 12.31
C ILE A 218 13.66 -18.44 11.78
N SER A 219 14.38 -19.06 10.83
CA SER A 219 15.58 -18.44 10.27
C SER A 219 15.25 -17.34 9.27
N ILE A 220 16.11 -16.32 9.17
CA ILE A 220 16.03 -15.27 8.15
C ILE A 220 16.06 -15.86 6.74
N ASN A 221 16.84 -16.92 6.52
CA ASN A 221 16.97 -17.56 5.22
C ASN A 221 15.66 -18.20 4.76
N LEU A 222 14.85 -18.75 5.68
CA LEU A 222 13.53 -19.26 5.37
C LEU A 222 12.59 -18.13 4.94
N VAL A 223 12.62 -16.99 5.65
CA VAL A 223 11.79 -15.81 5.30
C VAL A 223 12.21 -15.25 3.93
N ARG A 224 13.52 -15.14 3.69
CA ARG A 224 14.08 -14.70 2.39
C ARG A 224 13.64 -15.64 1.25
N LEU A 225 13.73 -16.93 1.46
CA LEU A 225 13.31 -17.94 0.47
C LEU A 225 11.80 -17.85 0.18
N ALA A 226 10.98 -17.63 1.22
CA ALA A 226 9.53 -17.48 1.05
C ALA A 226 9.16 -16.23 0.22
N MET A 227 9.92 -15.16 0.32
CA MET A 227 9.66 -13.92 -0.41
C MET A 227 10.20 -13.93 -1.84
N LYS A 228 11.06 -14.89 -2.20
CA LYS A 228 11.78 -14.90 -3.48
C LYS A 228 10.84 -14.89 -4.68
N ASP A 229 9.90 -15.80 -4.75
CA ASP A 229 9.04 -15.97 -5.94
C ASP A 229 8.12 -14.76 -6.18
N PRO A 230 7.40 -14.22 -5.16
CA PRO A 230 6.62 -13.00 -5.34
C PRO A 230 7.48 -11.79 -5.73
N LEU A 231 8.70 -11.68 -5.20
CA LEU A 231 9.62 -10.59 -5.57
C LEU A 231 10.12 -10.72 -7.00
N LEU A 232 10.45 -11.93 -7.47
CA LEU A 232 10.83 -12.17 -8.85
C LEU A 232 9.71 -11.80 -9.83
N GLN A 233 8.44 -12.02 -9.46
CA GLN A 233 7.30 -11.57 -10.26
C GLN A 233 7.24 -10.04 -10.32
N CYS A 234 7.48 -9.33 -9.20
CA CYS A 234 7.54 -7.88 -9.19
C CYS A 234 8.70 -7.35 -10.07
N VAL A 235 9.90 -7.93 -9.94
CA VAL A 235 11.07 -7.57 -10.75
C VAL A 235 10.81 -7.80 -12.24
N GLY A 236 10.25 -8.96 -12.61
CA GLY A 236 9.89 -9.26 -13.98
C GLY A 236 8.88 -8.28 -14.56
N ALA A 237 7.93 -7.80 -13.74
CA ALA A 237 6.99 -6.79 -14.16
C ALA A 237 7.64 -5.40 -14.32
N ILE A 238 8.59 -5.02 -13.45
CA ILE A 238 9.40 -3.80 -13.58
C ILE A 238 10.18 -3.83 -14.91
N GLN A 239 10.91 -4.92 -15.17
CA GLN A 239 11.68 -5.09 -16.41
C GLN A 239 10.78 -5.03 -17.64
N SER A 240 9.65 -5.74 -17.63
CA SER A 240 8.67 -5.71 -18.72
C SER A 240 8.11 -4.31 -18.99
N LEU A 241 7.87 -3.51 -17.95
CA LEU A 241 7.37 -2.14 -18.11
C LEU A 241 8.47 -1.22 -18.65
N LEU A 242 9.71 -1.37 -18.19
CA LEU A 242 10.89 -0.65 -18.69
C LEU A 242 11.15 -0.95 -20.17
N ASP A 243 11.00 -2.21 -20.59
CA ASP A 243 11.24 -2.60 -21.99
C ASP A 243 10.21 -2.00 -22.96
N ARG A 244 9.02 -1.70 -22.46
CA ARG A 244 7.94 -1.05 -23.21
C ARG A 244 7.96 0.47 -23.11
N THR A 245 8.80 1.03 -22.22
CA THR A 245 8.92 2.48 -22.03
C THR A 245 9.62 3.13 -23.21
N PRO A 246 9.12 4.28 -23.73
CA PRO A 246 9.77 4.99 -24.81
C PRO A 246 11.27 5.25 -24.53
N PRO A 247 12.15 5.12 -25.55
CA PRO A 247 13.61 5.15 -25.34
C PRO A 247 14.12 6.41 -24.63
N GLU A 248 13.53 7.57 -24.91
CA GLU A 248 13.91 8.85 -24.29
C GLU A 248 13.55 8.88 -22.81
N VAL A 249 12.35 8.38 -22.46
CA VAL A 249 11.89 8.29 -21.08
C VAL A 249 12.72 7.26 -20.32
N ARG A 250 13.01 6.11 -20.96
CA ARG A 250 13.86 5.08 -20.35
C ARG A 250 15.28 5.59 -20.07
N LYS A 251 15.85 6.37 -20.97
CA LYS A 251 17.15 7.03 -20.74
C LYS A 251 17.11 7.90 -19.49
N ALA A 252 16.08 8.72 -19.36
CA ALA A 252 15.90 9.56 -18.17
C ALA A 252 15.69 8.74 -16.88
N ILE A 253 14.98 7.61 -16.93
CA ILE A 253 14.84 6.70 -15.79
C ILE A 253 16.20 6.12 -15.38
N ASN A 254 17.05 5.75 -16.34
CA ASN A 254 18.39 5.24 -16.02
C ASN A 254 19.25 6.31 -15.30
N GLU A 255 19.04 7.59 -15.61
CA GLU A 255 19.74 8.71 -14.95
C GLU A 255 19.12 9.06 -13.59
N ASN A 256 17.79 9.10 -13.48
CA ASN A 256 17.06 9.50 -12.28
C ASN A 256 16.87 8.36 -11.26
N GLY A 257 16.80 7.12 -11.75
CA GLY A 257 16.60 5.93 -10.92
C GLY A 257 15.14 5.51 -10.74
N ILE A 258 14.98 4.45 -9.97
CA ILE A 258 13.70 3.89 -9.52
C ILE A 258 13.48 4.30 -8.05
N PHE A 259 12.24 4.67 -7.71
CA PHE A 259 11.89 5.07 -6.35
C PHE A 259 10.87 4.10 -5.76
N LEU A 260 11.18 3.57 -4.56
CA LEU A 260 10.31 2.66 -3.83
C LEU A 260 9.51 3.41 -2.78
N THR A 261 8.20 3.18 -2.76
CA THR A 261 7.24 3.68 -1.78
C THR A 261 6.35 2.55 -1.27
N GLY A 262 5.40 2.84 -0.37
CA GLY A 262 4.52 1.84 0.20
C GLY A 262 5.11 1.08 1.39
N GLY A 263 4.27 0.47 2.20
CA GLY A 263 4.66 -0.10 3.50
C GLY A 263 5.64 -1.26 3.44
N VAL A 264 5.70 -2.02 2.33
CA VAL A 264 6.68 -3.10 2.16
C VAL A 264 8.09 -2.56 1.88
N ALA A 265 8.21 -1.34 1.35
CA ALA A 265 9.51 -0.70 1.12
C ALA A 265 10.30 -0.39 2.42
N HIS A 266 9.68 -0.56 3.60
CA HIS A 266 10.40 -0.60 4.88
C HIS A 266 11.28 -1.85 5.07
N THR A 267 11.15 -2.85 4.20
CA THR A 267 12.00 -4.05 4.28
C THR A 267 13.44 -3.67 3.93
N ALA A 268 14.33 -3.76 4.91
CA ALA A 268 15.72 -3.32 4.76
C ALA A 268 16.42 -4.09 3.63
N GLY A 269 17.06 -3.35 2.72
CA GLY A 269 17.78 -3.89 1.57
C GLY A 269 16.90 -4.24 0.37
N LEU A 270 15.60 -3.97 0.41
CA LEU A 270 14.73 -4.19 -0.75
C LEU A 270 15.16 -3.34 -1.96
N GLU A 271 15.58 -2.11 -1.72
CA GLU A 271 16.14 -1.23 -2.75
C GLU A 271 17.39 -1.81 -3.40
N MET A 272 18.30 -2.36 -2.61
CA MET A 272 19.52 -3.02 -3.10
C MET A 272 19.19 -4.25 -3.95
N TYR A 273 18.23 -5.05 -3.50
CA TYR A 273 17.77 -6.23 -4.23
C TYR A 273 17.16 -5.85 -5.58
N VAL A 274 16.28 -4.83 -5.61
CA VAL A 274 15.68 -4.36 -6.87
C VAL A 274 16.75 -3.78 -7.80
N GLU A 275 17.69 -2.98 -7.27
CA GLU A 275 18.80 -2.40 -8.03
C GLU A 275 19.67 -3.49 -8.68
N GLU A 276 20.05 -4.52 -7.92
CA GLU A 276 20.84 -5.66 -8.41
C GLU A 276 20.12 -6.39 -9.55
N MET A 277 18.82 -6.64 -9.37
CA MET A 277 18.03 -7.42 -10.32
C MET A 277 17.65 -6.66 -11.60
N VAL A 278 17.49 -5.34 -11.50
CA VAL A 278 17.03 -4.49 -12.62
C VAL A 278 18.20 -3.76 -13.31
N GLY A 279 19.30 -3.52 -12.59
CA GLY A 279 20.47 -2.80 -13.08
C GLY A 279 20.27 -1.29 -13.16
N ILE A 280 19.33 -0.72 -12.42
CA ILE A 280 19.05 0.72 -12.35
C ILE A 280 19.07 1.15 -10.89
N THR A 281 19.77 2.25 -10.59
CA THR A 281 19.84 2.80 -9.23
C THR A 281 18.46 2.93 -8.60
N THR A 282 18.28 2.31 -7.45
CA THR A 282 16.99 2.23 -6.78
C THR A 282 17.09 2.84 -5.37
N ARG A 283 16.13 3.67 -5.00
CA ARG A 283 16.09 4.38 -3.72
C ARG A 283 14.74 4.18 -3.05
N ALA A 284 14.74 3.80 -1.78
CA ALA A 284 13.53 3.78 -0.97
C ALA A 284 13.27 5.17 -0.37
N SER A 285 11.99 5.55 -0.27
CA SER A 285 11.57 6.72 0.50
C SER A 285 11.98 6.55 1.97
N VAL A 286 12.29 7.64 2.65
CA VAL A 286 12.57 7.63 4.11
C VAL A 286 11.34 7.20 4.91
N GLU A 287 10.18 7.65 4.49
CA GLU A 287 8.89 7.30 5.09
C GLU A 287 7.96 6.74 3.98
N PRO A 288 8.20 5.50 3.51
CA PRO A 288 7.57 5.01 2.29
C PRO A 288 6.06 4.80 2.43
N ASP A 289 5.56 4.48 3.60
CA ASP A 289 4.14 4.22 3.88
C ASP A 289 3.29 5.50 4.05
N VAL A 290 3.93 6.67 4.19
CA VAL A 290 3.25 7.97 4.23
C VAL A 290 3.60 8.86 3.05
N CYS A 291 4.33 8.36 2.08
CA CYS A 291 4.80 9.12 0.93
C CYS A 291 3.63 9.75 0.17
N ALA A 292 2.62 8.96 -0.19
CA ALA A 292 1.43 9.44 -0.90
C ALA A 292 0.70 10.54 -0.12
N VAL A 293 0.45 10.35 1.18
CA VAL A 293 -0.25 11.37 1.99
C VAL A 293 0.57 12.65 2.15
N SER A 294 1.89 12.55 2.18
CA SER A 294 2.80 13.70 2.15
C SER A 294 2.70 14.46 0.83
N GLY A 295 2.56 13.77 -0.29
CA GLY A 295 2.30 14.36 -1.60
C GLY A 295 0.93 15.03 -1.68
N LEU A 296 -0.13 14.39 -1.20
CA LEU A 296 -1.47 14.98 -1.13
C LEU A 296 -1.47 16.29 -0.32
N LYS A 297 -0.75 16.33 0.80
CA LYS A 297 -0.58 17.54 1.58
C LYS A 297 0.04 18.67 0.76
N LYS A 298 1.11 18.40 0.00
CA LYS A 298 1.76 19.40 -0.87
C LYS A 298 0.81 19.89 -1.97
N ILE A 299 0.02 18.98 -2.58
CA ILE A 299 -0.99 19.32 -3.59
C ILE A 299 -2.03 20.28 -3.03
N ILE A 300 -2.54 20.05 -1.82
CA ILE A 300 -3.50 20.94 -1.16
C ILE A 300 -2.89 22.34 -0.91
N GLN A 301 -1.62 22.39 -0.52
CA GLN A 301 -0.94 23.62 -0.13
C GLN A 301 -0.44 24.45 -1.32
N SER A 302 -0.22 23.84 -2.50
CA SER A 302 0.32 24.51 -3.69
C SER A 302 -0.73 24.69 -4.78
N LYS A 303 -0.94 25.93 -5.24
CA LYS A 303 -1.83 26.21 -6.37
C LYS A 303 -1.35 25.55 -7.67
N GLU A 304 -0.06 25.44 -7.86
CA GLU A 304 0.56 24.85 -9.05
C GLU A 304 0.36 23.34 -9.12
N LEU A 305 0.38 22.67 -7.95
CA LEU A 305 0.22 21.23 -7.87
C LEU A 305 -1.26 20.79 -7.88
N ARG A 306 -2.20 21.71 -7.61
CA ARG A 306 -3.65 21.37 -7.63
C ARG A 306 -4.14 20.87 -8.98
N LYS A 307 -3.46 21.16 -10.08
CA LYS A 307 -3.77 20.63 -11.41
C LYS A 307 -3.67 19.11 -11.52
N PHE A 308 -2.95 18.44 -10.61
CA PHE A 308 -2.87 16.99 -10.54
C PHE A 308 -4.06 16.36 -9.81
N ALA A 309 -4.91 17.17 -9.18
CA ALA A 309 -6.13 16.76 -8.53
C ALA A 309 -7.34 17.07 -9.44
N PHE A 310 -8.22 16.10 -9.62
CA PHE A 310 -9.41 16.25 -10.45
C PHE A 310 -10.66 15.79 -9.72
N SER A 311 -11.81 16.36 -10.08
CA SER A 311 -13.11 16.00 -9.54
C SER A 311 -13.81 15.01 -10.47
N MET A 312 -14.35 13.93 -9.92
CA MET A 312 -15.15 12.97 -10.68
C MET A 312 -16.48 13.55 -11.20
N ILE A 313 -16.93 14.68 -10.63
CA ILE A 313 -18.11 15.40 -11.11
C ILE A 313 -17.83 16.03 -12.48
N ASP A 314 -16.66 16.60 -12.67
CA ASP A 314 -16.29 17.29 -13.91
C ASP A 314 -16.10 16.31 -15.08
N GLU A 315 -15.66 15.08 -14.84
CA GLU A 315 -15.48 14.06 -15.86
C GLU A 315 -16.84 13.54 -16.39
N ASN A 316 -17.85 13.38 -15.55
CA ASN A 316 -19.19 12.98 -16.00
C ASN A 316 -19.83 14.01 -16.96
N TYR A 317 -19.47 15.29 -16.87
CA TYR A 317 -19.94 16.34 -17.78
C TYR A 317 -19.21 16.36 -19.13
N ARG A 318 -17.96 15.85 -19.18
CA ARG A 318 -17.19 15.81 -20.46
C ARG A 318 -17.72 14.78 -21.46
N TRP A 319 -18.34 13.70 -20.96
CA TRP A 319 -18.93 12.65 -21.81
C TRP A 319 -20.36 12.93 -22.25
N MET A 320 -21.00 13.97 -21.68
CA MET A 320 -22.34 14.39 -22.05
C MET A 320 -22.35 15.55 -23.06
N ARG A 321 -21.22 15.98 -23.57
CA ARG A 321 -21.06 16.96 -24.65
C ARG A 321 -20.36 16.31 -25.85
#